data_70d6b89cc3c0d4981f369f062ab60166
#
_entry.id   70d6b89cc3c0d4981f369f062ab60166
#
_cell.length_a   1.000
_cell.length_b   1.000
_cell.length_c   1.000
_cell.angle_alpha   90.00
_cell.angle_beta   90.00
_cell.angle_gamma   90.00
#
_symmetry.space_group_name_H-M   'P 1'
#
loop_
_entity.id
_entity.type
_entity.pdbx_description
1 polymer ?
#
loop_
_entity_poly.entity_id
_entity_poly.type
_entity_poly.pdbx_seq_one_letter_code
_entity_poly.pdbx_strand_id
1 'polypeptide(L)'
;LTLFVGLLCFTYQAKAQWTVIDPSNLVQNIKSAVQSSTTATNMVKSLQESIKIYNQSKAYYDALKSVHNIIKDARKVKLTLEMVSEITEIYTSGFNRMVSDPNFTVDELAAISAGYARLLEEGGALVTELKTVITGGNGLSLSDKERMDVVDQVYTKMLEYRNLTRYYTRKTISVSFIRSREKGDAHRVLALYGNPNDRYWSVSYTHLRAHE
;
A
#
# COMPACT_ATOMS: atom_id res chain seq x y z
N LEU A 1 -23.12 -41.36 -31.52
CA LEU A 1 -23.47 -40.68 -30.27
C LEU A 1 -22.20 -39.94 -29.75
N THR A 2 -21.90 -38.75 -30.29
CA THR A 2 -20.77 -37.94 -29.93
C THR A 2 -21.16 -36.99 -28.82
N LEU A 3 -20.59 -37.23 -27.63
CA LEU A 3 -20.78 -36.41 -26.43
C LEU A 3 -19.87 -35.16 -26.60
N PHE A 4 -20.44 -33.99 -26.86
CA PHE A 4 -19.80 -32.71 -26.94
C PHE A 4 -19.66 -32.17 -25.51
N VAL A 5 -18.53 -32.42 -24.88
CA VAL A 5 -18.20 -31.82 -23.57
C VAL A 5 -17.70 -30.38 -23.83
N GLY A 6 -18.61 -29.43 -23.67
CA GLY A 6 -18.27 -28.02 -23.70
C GLY A 6 -17.50 -27.62 -22.45
N LEU A 7 -16.18 -27.48 -22.60
CA LEU A 7 -15.29 -26.91 -21.58
C LEU A 7 -15.58 -25.42 -21.45
N LEU A 8 -16.46 -25.06 -20.53
CA LEU A 8 -16.69 -23.68 -20.10
C LEU A 8 -15.44 -23.17 -19.36
N CYS A 9 -14.53 -22.59 -20.12
CA CYS A 9 -13.46 -21.76 -19.56
C CYS A 9 -14.09 -20.53 -18.92
N PHE A 10 -14.39 -20.60 -17.61
CA PHE A 10 -14.62 -19.42 -16.81
C PHE A 10 -13.31 -18.69 -16.70
N THR A 11 -13.08 -17.74 -17.58
CA THR A 11 -12.04 -16.73 -17.40
C THR A 11 -12.43 -15.85 -16.22
N TYR A 12 -11.97 -16.20 -15.03
CA TYR A 12 -12.00 -15.29 -13.90
C TYR A 12 -11.12 -14.10 -14.27
N GLN A 13 -11.73 -13.06 -14.78
CA GLN A 13 -11.09 -11.75 -14.83
C GLN A 13 -10.94 -11.29 -13.39
N ALA A 14 -9.77 -11.51 -12.81
CA ALA A 14 -9.37 -10.86 -11.58
C ALA A 14 -9.37 -9.35 -11.86
N LYS A 15 -10.50 -8.71 -11.59
CA LYS A 15 -10.57 -7.26 -11.57
C LYS A 15 -9.70 -6.85 -10.40
N ALA A 16 -8.57 -6.21 -10.68
CA ALA A 16 -7.83 -5.47 -9.68
C ALA A 16 -8.79 -4.39 -9.18
N GLN A 17 -9.47 -4.70 -8.09
CA GLN A 17 -10.35 -3.75 -7.42
C GLN A 17 -9.48 -2.94 -6.47
N TRP A 18 -9.46 -1.65 -6.67
CA TRP A 18 -8.93 -0.75 -5.67
C TRP A 18 -9.78 -0.92 -4.41
N THR A 19 -9.12 -1.29 -3.32
CA THR A 19 -9.77 -1.43 -2.02
C THR A 19 -10.34 -0.07 -1.61
N VAL A 20 -11.58 -0.06 -1.16
CA VAL A 20 -12.15 1.15 -0.54
C VAL A 20 -11.51 1.28 0.84
N ILE A 21 -10.63 2.27 0.98
CA ILE A 21 -9.97 2.54 2.26
C ILE A 21 -10.87 3.51 3.03
N ASP A 22 -11.50 3.01 4.08
CA ASP A 22 -12.23 3.84 5.04
C ASP A 22 -11.34 4.15 6.25
N PRO A 23 -10.85 5.38 6.37
CA PRO A 23 -10.00 5.80 7.47
C PRO A 23 -10.77 6.16 8.74
N SER A 24 -12.10 6.19 8.72
CA SER A 24 -12.92 6.73 9.80
C SER A 24 -12.68 6.01 11.11
N ASN A 25 -12.60 4.68 11.07
CA ASN A 25 -12.30 3.85 12.24
C ASN A 25 -10.90 4.14 12.80
N LEU A 26 -9.89 4.24 11.92
CA LEU A 26 -8.53 4.56 12.33
C LEU A 26 -8.44 5.96 12.94
N VAL A 27 -9.13 6.96 12.38
CA VAL A 27 -9.21 8.31 12.96
C VAL A 27 -9.81 8.30 14.36
N GLN A 28 -10.90 7.54 14.57
CA GLN A 28 -11.51 7.39 15.89
C GLN A 28 -10.57 6.69 16.87
N ASN A 29 -9.91 5.61 16.45
CA ASN A 29 -8.97 4.89 17.30
C ASN A 29 -7.77 5.75 17.69
N ILE A 30 -7.23 6.56 16.78
CA ILE A 30 -6.16 7.52 17.09
C ILE A 30 -6.65 8.52 18.16
N LYS A 31 -7.82 9.11 17.99
CA LYS A 31 -8.37 10.07 18.94
C LYS A 31 -8.63 9.45 20.32
N SER A 32 -9.05 8.19 20.36
CA SER A 32 -9.34 7.48 21.61
C SER A 32 -8.06 7.04 22.33
N ALA A 33 -7.04 6.59 21.59
CA ALA A 33 -5.80 6.08 22.17
C ALA A 33 -4.83 7.20 22.57
N VAL A 34 -4.90 8.36 21.92
CA VAL A 34 -3.98 9.48 22.11
C VAL A 34 -4.68 10.61 22.85
N GLN A 35 -4.38 10.76 24.15
CA GLN A 35 -4.99 11.82 24.99
C GLN A 35 -4.45 13.22 24.65
N SER A 36 -3.26 13.33 24.05
CA SER A 36 -2.71 14.60 23.59
C SER A 36 -3.38 15.05 22.30
N SER A 37 -4.17 16.11 22.35
CA SER A 37 -4.92 16.64 21.19
C SER A 37 -3.99 17.04 20.03
N THR A 38 -2.80 17.57 20.31
CA THR A 38 -1.83 17.98 19.29
C THR A 38 -1.24 16.77 18.57
N THR A 39 -0.81 15.74 19.30
CA THR A 39 -0.23 14.53 18.71
C THR A 39 -1.29 13.77 17.91
N ALA A 40 -2.50 13.60 18.44
CA ALA A 40 -3.60 12.99 17.70
C ALA A 40 -3.92 13.75 16.42
N THR A 41 -3.95 15.08 16.47
CA THR A 41 -4.20 15.93 15.30
C THR A 41 -3.14 15.73 14.22
N ASN A 42 -1.87 15.68 14.59
CA ASN A 42 -0.76 15.47 13.64
C ASN A 42 -0.83 14.09 13.00
N MET A 43 -1.14 13.04 13.77
CA MET A 43 -1.31 11.69 13.24
C MET A 43 -2.49 11.60 12.26
N VAL A 44 -3.63 12.22 12.60
CA VAL A 44 -4.81 12.29 11.73
C VAL A 44 -4.50 13.06 10.45
N LYS A 45 -3.79 14.19 10.54
CA LYS A 45 -3.37 14.98 9.38
C LYS A 45 -2.48 14.16 8.45
N SER A 46 -1.47 13.49 9.00
CA SER A 46 -0.57 12.60 8.24
C SER A 46 -1.36 11.49 7.52
N LEU A 47 -2.34 10.89 8.17
CA LEU A 47 -3.22 9.89 7.56
C LEU A 47 -4.06 10.48 6.42
N GLN A 48 -4.64 11.68 6.61
CA GLN A 48 -5.44 12.34 5.59
C GLN A 48 -4.62 12.70 4.34
N GLU A 49 -3.37 13.16 4.53
CA GLU A 49 -2.45 13.40 3.42
C GLU A 49 -2.12 12.11 2.66
N SER A 50 -1.89 11.00 3.37
CA SER A 50 -1.67 9.69 2.78
C SER A 50 -2.86 9.21 1.94
N ILE A 51 -4.08 9.41 2.42
CA ILE A 51 -5.31 9.07 1.70
C ILE A 51 -5.50 9.97 0.48
N LYS A 52 -5.12 11.23 0.57
CA LYS A 52 -5.12 12.14 -0.59
C LYS A 52 -4.21 11.63 -1.70
N ILE A 53 -2.99 11.19 -1.37
CA ILE A 53 -2.05 10.59 -2.34
C ILE A 53 -2.68 9.34 -2.97
N TYR A 54 -3.28 8.47 -2.17
CA TYR A 54 -3.98 7.29 -2.65
C TYR A 54 -5.11 7.64 -3.64
N ASN A 55 -5.98 8.59 -3.27
CA ASN A 55 -7.11 9.00 -4.12
C ASN A 55 -6.64 9.63 -5.43
N GLN A 56 -5.57 10.41 -5.42
CA GLN A 56 -4.96 10.97 -6.61
C GLN A 56 -4.41 9.86 -7.53
N SER A 57 -3.74 8.87 -6.96
CA SER A 57 -3.22 7.72 -7.70
C SER A 57 -4.35 6.88 -8.30
N LYS A 58 -5.44 6.69 -7.54
CA LYS A 58 -6.65 6.00 -8.02
C LYS A 58 -7.30 6.74 -9.18
N ALA A 59 -7.52 8.04 -9.06
CA ALA A 59 -8.12 8.86 -10.12
C ALA A 59 -7.26 8.79 -11.41
N TYR A 60 -5.95 8.79 -11.26
CA TYR A 60 -5.04 8.63 -12.38
C TYR A 60 -5.14 7.24 -13.03
N TYR A 61 -5.21 6.18 -12.24
CA TYR A 61 -5.42 4.81 -12.71
C TYR A 61 -6.74 4.68 -13.50
N ASP A 62 -7.83 5.26 -12.97
CA ASP A 62 -9.13 5.21 -13.63
C ASP A 62 -9.11 5.99 -14.96
N ALA A 63 -8.40 7.12 -15.03
CA ALA A 63 -8.20 7.87 -16.27
C ALA A 63 -7.40 7.07 -17.31
N LEU A 64 -6.37 6.34 -16.90
CA LEU A 64 -5.58 5.48 -17.79
C LEU A 64 -6.39 4.33 -18.39
N LYS A 65 -7.37 3.78 -17.68
CA LYS A 65 -8.25 2.73 -18.21
C LYS A 65 -9.07 3.17 -19.43
N SER A 66 -9.35 4.47 -19.54
CA SER A 66 -10.14 5.04 -20.63
C SER A 66 -9.33 5.30 -21.91
N VAL A 67 -8.01 5.22 -21.85
CA VAL A 67 -7.12 5.53 -22.98
C VAL A 67 -6.63 4.23 -23.63
N HIS A 68 -7.20 3.93 -24.81
CA HIS A 68 -6.98 2.64 -25.52
C HIS A 68 -5.59 2.45 -26.14
N ASN A 69 -4.73 3.45 -26.21
CA ASN A 69 -3.48 3.42 -26.98
C ASN A 69 -2.22 3.75 -26.20
N ILE A 70 -2.15 3.45 -24.93
CA ILE A 70 -0.98 3.80 -24.16
C ILE A 70 -0.04 2.60 -23.96
N ILE A 71 1.13 2.73 -24.59
CA ILE A 71 2.43 2.15 -24.25
C ILE A 71 2.45 0.61 -24.15
N LYS A 72 3.39 0.01 -24.83
CA LYS A 72 3.71 -1.43 -24.76
C LYS A 72 3.91 -1.96 -23.32
N ASP A 73 4.02 -1.08 -22.33
CA ASP A 73 4.22 -1.41 -20.91
C ASP A 73 3.10 -0.91 -19.97
N ALA A 74 1.87 -0.87 -20.47
CA ALA A 74 0.69 -0.56 -19.63
C ALA A 74 0.61 -1.44 -18.37
N ARG A 75 1.21 -2.64 -18.39
CA ARG A 75 1.28 -3.55 -17.24
C ARG A 75 2.11 -2.97 -16.11
N LYS A 76 3.32 -2.44 -16.37
CA LYS A 76 4.18 -1.86 -15.31
C LYS A 76 3.57 -0.61 -14.72
N VAL A 77 2.96 0.24 -15.55
CA VAL A 77 2.19 1.41 -15.10
C VAL A 77 1.07 0.98 -14.14
N LYS A 78 0.27 0.01 -14.55
CA LYS A 78 -0.80 -0.55 -13.72
C LYS A 78 -0.26 -1.08 -12.38
N LEU A 79 0.78 -1.92 -12.43
CA LEU A 79 1.38 -2.51 -11.23
C LEU A 79 1.96 -1.44 -10.29
N THR A 80 2.56 -0.37 -10.83
CA THR A 80 3.05 0.76 -10.03
C THR A 80 1.93 1.42 -9.23
N LEU A 81 0.80 1.68 -9.88
CA LEU A 81 -0.35 2.30 -9.23
C LEU A 81 -1.01 1.35 -8.21
N GLU A 82 -1.07 0.06 -8.49
CA GLU A 82 -1.56 -0.97 -7.56
C GLU A 82 -0.68 -1.06 -6.30
N MET A 83 0.65 -0.89 -6.44
CA MET A 83 1.56 -0.86 -5.30
C MET A 83 1.31 0.33 -4.37
N VAL A 84 0.88 1.48 -4.86
CA VAL A 84 0.45 2.61 -4.00
C VAL A 84 -0.76 2.22 -3.15
N SER A 85 -1.74 1.54 -3.76
CA SER A 85 -2.90 1.02 -3.02
C SER A 85 -2.47 0.06 -1.92
N GLU A 86 -1.58 -0.87 -2.24
CA GLU A 86 -1.06 -1.85 -1.29
C GLU A 86 -0.29 -1.19 -0.13
N ILE A 87 0.57 -0.22 -0.42
CA ILE A 87 1.30 0.54 0.61
C ILE A 87 0.32 1.25 1.55
N THR A 88 -0.73 1.87 0.99
CA THR A 88 -1.74 2.58 1.79
C THR A 88 -2.55 1.61 2.66
N GLU A 89 -2.90 0.45 2.14
CA GLU A 89 -3.59 -0.61 2.89
C GLU A 89 -2.73 -1.16 4.03
N ILE A 90 -1.45 -1.42 3.78
CA ILE A 90 -0.50 -1.85 4.80
C ILE A 90 -0.41 -0.81 5.92
N TYR A 91 -0.34 0.48 5.56
CA TYR A 91 -0.33 1.56 6.55
C TYR A 91 -1.63 1.58 7.35
N THR A 92 -2.77 1.72 6.71
CA THR A 92 -4.05 1.91 7.40
C THR A 92 -4.40 0.70 8.27
N SER A 93 -4.29 -0.52 7.76
CA SER A 93 -4.62 -1.72 8.49
C SER A 93 -3.58 -2.08 9.55
N GLY A 94 -2.30 -1.95 9.23
CA GLY A 94 -1.19 -2.21 10.15
C GLY A 94 -1.14 -1.23 11.30
N PHE A 95 -1.22 0.06 11.00
CA PHE A 95 -1.17 1.11 12.00
C PHE A 95 -2.41 1.11 12.91
N ASN A 96 -3.60 0.80 12.37
CA ASN A 96 -4.80 0.67 13.19
C ASN A 96 -4.65 -0.37 14.30
N ARG A 97 -3.99 -1.50 14.01
CA ARG A 97 -3.66 -2.51 15.03
C ARG A 97 -2.63 -2.00 16.03
N MET A 98 -1.62 -1.25 15.58
CA MET A 98 -0.59 -0.66 16.45
C MET A 98 -1.19 0.36 17.43
N VAL A 99 -2.14 1.18 16.99
CA VAL A 99 -2.86 2.13 17.85
C VAL A 99 -3.61 1.43 19.00
N SER A 100 -4.08 0.21 18.76
CA SER A 100 -4.76 -0.62 19.76
C SER A 100 -3.82 -1.45 20.63
N ASP A 101 -2.50 -1.37 20.38
CA ASP A 101 -1.48 -2.18 21.07
C ASP A 101 -0.86 -1.39 22.23
N PRO A 102 -1.13 -1.80 23.50
CA PRO A 102 -0.58 -1.12 24.67
C PRO A 102 0.93 -1.31 24.87
N ASN A 103 1.62 -2.01 23.97
CA ASN A 103 3.08 -2.09 23.96
C ASN A 103 3.73 -0.88 23.29
N PHE A 104 2.96 0.00 22.63
CA PHE A 104 3.46 1.24 22.06
C PHE A 104 3.02 2.44 22.91
N THR A 105 3.96 3.35 23.12
CA THR A 105 3.66 4.67 23.69
C THR A 105 3.09 5.60 22.61
N VAL A 106 2.48 6.71 23.06
CA VAL A 106 1.93 7.74 22.16
C VAL A 106 3.02 8.32 21.24
N ASP A 107 4.21 8.58 21.78
CA ASP A 107 5.32 9.13 21.01
C ASP A 107 5.86 8.13 19.96
N GLU A 108 5.89 6.86 20.30
CA GLU A 108 6.23 5.80 19.36
C GLU A 108 5.19 5.68 18.24
N LEU A 109 3.91 5.74 18.57
CA LEU A 109 2.83 5.74 17.59
C LEU A 109 2.94 6.95 16.64
N ALA A 110 3.26 8.14 17.17
CA ALA A 110 3.50 9.32 16.35
C ALA A 110 4.67 9.14 15.39
N ALA A 111 5.79 8.60 15.87
CA ALA A 111 6.96 8.30 15.05
C ALA A 111 6.66 7.23 13.98
N ILE A 112 5.91 6.18 14.33
CA ILE A 112 5.49 5.12 13.41
C ILE A 112 4.60 5.71 12.30
N SER A 113 3.62 6.54 12.67
CA SER A 113 2.74 7.21 11.71
C SER A 113 3.51 8.10 10.74
N ALA A 114 4.47 8.88 11.23
CA ALA A 114 5.34 9.73 10.42
C ALA A 114 6.21 8.90 9.45
N GLY A 115 6.70 7.74 9.88
CA GLY A 115 7.45 6.82 9.03
C GLY A 115 6.62 6.31 7.87
N TYR A 116 5.39 5.89 8.11
CA TYR A 116 4.46 5.48 7.03
C TYR A 116 4.11 6.62 6.09
N ALA A 117 3.83 7.80 6.62
CA ALA A 117 3.51 8.98 5.82
C ALA A 117 4.63 9.31 4.85
N ARG A 118 5.88 9.27 5.30
CA ARG A 118 7.03 9.52 4.45
C ARG A 118 7.16 8.49 3.32
N LEU A 119 6.95 7.21 3.60
CA LEU A 119 6.97 6.16 2.57
C LEU A 119 5.88 6.37 1.50
N LEU A 120 4.70 6.82 1.91
CA LEU A 120 3.62 7.15 0.98
C LEU A 120 3.88 8.43 0.19
N GLU A 121 4.47 9.44 0.79
CA GLU A 121 4.85 10.68 0.12
C GLU A 121 5.86 10.43 -1.01
N GLU A 122 6.89 9.64 -0.73
CA GLU A 122 7.88 9.22 -1.73
C GLU A 122 7.22 8.40 -2.86
N GLY A 123 6.33 7.46 -2.51
CA GLY A 123 5.53 6.73 -3.50
C GLY A 123 4.64 7.64 -4.35
N GLY A 124 4.03 8.66 -3.75
CA GLY A 124 3.22 9.66 -4.44
C GLY A 124 4.02 10.51 -5.43
N ALA A 125 5.26 10.85 -5.08
CA ALA A 125 6.17 11.57 -5.99
C ALA A 125 6.47 10.73 -7.23
N LEU A 126 6.71 9.43 -7.08
CA LEU A 126 6.90 8.50 -8.21
C LEU A 126 5.66 8.40 -9.11
N VAL A 127 4.46 8.42 -8.55
CA VAL A 127 3.22 8.45 -9.35
C VAL A 127 3.11 9.74 -10.15
N THR A 128 3.52 10.86 -9.58
CA THR A 128 3.53 12.15 -10.27
C THR A 128 4.53 12.16 -11.42
N GLU A 129 5.73 11.61 -11.21
CA GLU A 129 6.74 11.43 -12.24
C GLU A 129 6.20 10.57 -13.39
N LEU A 130 5.63 9.41 -13.06
CA LEU A 130 5.01 8.51 -14.02
C LEU A 130 3.93 9.21 -14.85
N LYS A 131 3.05 9.95 -14.19
CA LYS A 131 1.99 10.73 -14.86
C LYS A 131 2.58 11.71 -15.87
N THR A 132 3.59 12.48 -15.47
CA THR A 132 4.22 13.50 -16.34
C THR A 132 4.80 12.87 -17.60
N VAL A 133 5.46 11.72 -17.47
CA VAL A 133 6.08 11.00 -18.60
C VAL A 133 5.01 10.42 -19.54
N ILE A 134 3.95 9.85 -19.02
CA ILE A 134 2.89 9.22 -19.83
C ILE A 134 2.05 10.27 -20.55
N THR A 135 1.72 11.37 -19.90
CA THR A 135 0.87 12.42 -20.49
C THR A 135 1.60 13.40 -21.38
N GLY A 136 2.95 13.29 -21.48
CA GLY A 136 3.76 14.28 -22.22
C GLY A 136 3.76 15.66 -21.57
N GLY A 137 3.55 15.73 -20.24
CA GLY A 137 3.56 16.98 -19.48
C GLY A 137 4.89 17.70 -19.57
N ASN A 138 4.83 19.04 -19.47
CA ASN A 138 5.98 19.96 -19.50
C ASN A 138 6.68 20.12 -20.86
N GLY A 139 6.03 19.77 -21.99
CA GLY A 139 6.62 19.96 -23.32
C GLY A 139 7.85 19.06 -23.60
N LEU A 140 8.10 18.07 -22.77
CA LEU A 140 9.18 17.11 -22.96
C LEU A 140 8.83 16.17 -24.11
N SER A 141 9.52 16.31 -25.25
CA SER A 141 9.47 15.38 -26.36
C SER A 141 10.39 14.19 -26.06
N LEU A 142 9.91 13.28 -25.20
CA LEU A 142 10.61 12.01 -24.93
C LEU A 142 10.35 11.02 -26.06
N SER A 143 11.39 10.33 -26.50
CA SER A 143 11.24 9.17 -27.35
C SER A 143 10.53 8.02 -26.61
N ASP A 144 9.96 7.08 -27.33
CA ASP A 144 9.31 5.91 -26.73
C ASP A 144 10.25 5.11 -25.84
N LYS A 145 11.54 5.04 -26.20
CA LYS A 145 12.55 4.38 -25.38
C LYS A 145 12.76 5.10 -24.04
N GLU A 146 12.95 6.41 -24.06
CA GLU A 146 13.14 7.21 -22.85
C GLU A 146 11.93 7.12 -21.91
N ARG A 147 10.70 7.10 -22.48
CA ARG A 147 9.49 6.88 -21.69
C ARG A 147 9.48 5.51 -21.01
N MET A 148 9.90 4.47 -21.75
CA MET A 148 9.99 3.11 -21.23
C MET A 148 11.00 3.01 -20.09
N ASP A 149 12.18 3.63 -20.26
CA ASP A 149 13.23 3.64 -19.25
C ASP A 149 12.74 4.31 -17.94
N VAL A 150 11.97 5.40 -18.03
CA VAL A 150 11.38 6.04 -16.84
C VAL A 150 10.30 5.16 -16.20
N VAL A 151 9.42 4.54 -16.99
CA VAL A 151 8.42 3.61 -16.48
C VAL A 151 9.07 2.46 -15.70
N ASP A 152 10.16 1.91 -16.23
CA ASP A 152 10.91 0.83 -15.58
C ASP A 152 11.57 1.28 -14.27
N GLN A 153 12.17 2.46 -14.28
CA GLN A 153 12.79 3.04 -13.10
C GLN A 153 11.77 3.32 -12.00
N VAL A 154 10.63 3.93 -12.35
CA VAL A 154 9.55 4.21 -11.40
C VAL A 154 8.96 2.92 -10.83
N TYR A 155 8.73 1.91 -11.69
CA TYR A 155 8.25 0.60 -11.24
C TYR A 155 9.20 -0.05 -10.22
N THR A 156 10.50 -0.05 -10.52
CA THR A 156 11.51 -0.64 -9.64
C THR A 156 11.58 0.09 -8.29
N LYS A 157 11.61 1.42 -8.29
CA LYS A 157 11.58 2.22 -7.07
C LYS A 157 10.30 1.99 -6.24
N MET A 158 9.14 1.90 -6.90
CA MET A 158 7.87 1.64 -6.21
C MET A 158 7.87 0.25 -5.56
N LEU A 159 8.47 -0.74 -6.22
CA LEU A 159 8.65 -2.09 -5.66
C LEU A 159 9.52 -2.05 -4.39
N GLU A 160 10.59 -1.23 -4.39
CA GLU A 160 11.44 -1.02 -3.22
C GLU A 160 10.65 -0.38 -2.07
N TYR A 161 9.88 0.69 -2.32
CA TYR A 161 9.07 1.34 -1.28
C TYR A 161 7.99 0.42 -0.71
N ARG A 162 7.33 -0.38 -1.54
CA ARG A 162 6.40 -1.41 -1.06
C ARG A 162 7.09 -2.42 -0.14
N ASN A 163 8.25 -2.93 -0.54
CA ASN A 163 9.00 -3.88 0.26
C ASN A 163 9.53 -3.26 1.56
N LEU A 164 9.95 -1.99 1.51
CA LEU A 164 10.38 -1.23 2.67
C LEU A 164 9.21 -1.01 3.65
N THR A 165 8.01 -0.71 3.15
CA THR A 165 6.80 -0.57 3.98
C THR A 165 6.47 -1.87 4.70
N ARG A 166 6.52 -3.00 4.00
CA ARG A 166 6.32 -4.33 4.60
C ARG A 166 7.39 -4.65 5.65
N TYR A 167 8.64 -4.34 5.36
CA TYR A 167 9.75 -4.53 6.30
C TYR A 167 9.55 -3.65 7.54
N TYR A 168 9.25 -2.38 7.37
CA TYR A 168 8.97 -1.43 8.45
C TYR A 168 7.84 -1.95 9.35
N THR A 169 6.73 -2.36 8.78
CA THR A 169 5.59 -2.92 9.52
C THR A 169 6.00 -4.15 10.34
N ARG A 170 6.70 -5.10 9.72
CA ARG A 170 7.16 -6.31 10.44
C ARG A 170 8.12 -5.98 11.58
N LYS A 171 9.05 -5.06 11.37
CA LYS A 171 9.99 -4.64 12.42
C LYS A 171 9.27 -3.98 13.58
N THR A 172 8.31 -3.10 13.30
CA THR A 172 7.50 -2.46 14.33
C THR A 172 6.72 -3.49 15.16
N ILE A 173 6.07 -4.45 14.50
CA ILE A 173 5.36 -5.52 15.21
C ILE A 173 6.31 -6.41 16.01
N SER A 174 7.52 -6.66 15.52
CA SER A 174 8.52 -7.43 16.27
C SER A 174 8.89 -6.78 17.60
N VAL A 175 8.87 -5.43 17.67
CA VAL A 175 9.08 -4.70 18.95
C VAL A 175 7.97 -5.03 19.94
N SER A 176 6.70 -5.01 19.50
CA SER A 176 5.58 -5.39 20.34
C SER A 176 5.71 -6.84 20.85
N PHE A 177 6.11 -7.74 19.98
CA PHE A 177 6.34 -9.15 20.36
C PHE A 177 7.40 -9.30 21.45
N ILE A 178 8.55 -8.64 21.30
CA ILE A 178 9.63 -8.69 22.29
C ILE A 178 9.12 -8.19 23.64
N ARG A 179 8.47 -7.02 23.65
CA ARG A 179 7.93 -6.42 24.88
C ARG A 179 6.84 -7.27 25.53
N SER A 180 6.00 -7.93 24.73
CA SER A 180 4.94 -8.80 25.25
C SER A 180 5.50 -10.08 25.89
N ARG A 181 6.60 -10.61 25.37
CA ARG A 181 7.27 -11.77 25.96
C ARG A 181 7.85 -11.43 27.34
N GLU A 182 8.47 -10.26 27.49
CA GLU A 182 8.98 -9.78 28.77
C GLU A 182 7.87 -9.62 29.82
N LYS A 183 6.66 -9.27 29.38
CA LYS A 183 5.47 -9.10 30.23
C LYS A 183 4.65 -10.38 30.43
N GLY A 184 5.02 -11.50 29.79
CA GLY A 184 4.24 -12.74 29.81
C GLY A 184 2.92 -12.68 29.04
N ASP A 185 2.75 -11.71 28.13
CA ASP A 185 1.49 -11.40 27.44
C ASP A 185 1.57 -11.60 25.91
N ALA A 186 2.35 -12.56 25.49
CA ALA A 186 2.55 -12.86 24.06
C ALA A 186 1.24 -13.28 23.34
N HIS A 187 0.30 -13.91 24.07
CA HIS A 187 -0.98 -14.33 23.48
C HIS A 187 -1.81 -13.17 22.95
N ARG A 188 -1.80 -12.02 23.62
CA ARG A 188 -2.52 -10.84 23.19
C ARG A 188 -1.95 -10.27 21.88
N VAL A 189 -0.62 -10.23 21.76
CA VAL A 189 0.05 -9.77 20.54
C VAL A 189 -0.20 -10.74 19.39
N LEU A 190 -0.19 -12.05 19.65
CA LEU A 190 -0.60 -13.05 18.66
C LEU A 190 -2.06 -12.87 18.21
N ALA A 191 -2.97 -12.58 19.14
CA ALA A 191 -4.37 -12.30 18.79
C ALA A 191 -4.54 -11.04 17.95
N LEU A 192 -3.72 -10.02 18.21
CA LEU A 192 -3.82 -8.73 17.50
C LEU A 192 -3.21 -8.78 16.09
N TYR A 193 -2.07 -9.45 15.94
CA TYR A 193 -1.30 -9.43 14.69
C TYR A 193 -1.28 -10.78 13.94
N GLY A 194 -1.72 -11.87 14.56
CA GLY A 194 -1.55 -13.22 14.05
C GLY A 194 -0.17 -13.82 14.36
N ASN A 195 0.02 -15.07 13.97
CA ASN A 195 1.30 -15.72 14.15
C ASN A 195 2.30 -15.19 13.10
N PRO A 196 3.52 -14.75 13.50
CA PRO A 196 4.53 -14.27 12.56
C PRO A 196 4.95 -15.32 11.52
N ASN A 197 4.69 -16.61 11.78
CA ASN A 197 4.95 -17.71 10.86
C ASN A 197 3.75 -17.99 9.92
N ASP A 198 2.58 -17.42 10.17
CA ASP A 198 1.44 -17.58 9.29
C ASP A 198 1.68 -16.84 7.97
N ARG A 199 1.38 -17.53 6.86
CA ARG A 199 1.50 -16.98 5.50
C ARG A 199 0.67 -15.72 5.26
N TYR A 200 -0.22 -15.34 6.17
CA TYR A 200 -0.95 -14.08 6.17
C TYR A 200 -0.07 -12.83 6.31
N TRP A 201 1.15 -13.01 6.82
CA TRP A 201 2.18 -11.95 6.78
C TRP A 201 2.87 -11.85 5.42
N SER A 202 2.74 -12.88 4.60
CA SER A 202 3.03 -12.83 3.18
C SER A 202 1.81 -12.30 2.44
N VAL A 203 1.43 -11.04 2.67
CA VAL A 203 0.40 -10.39 1.87
C VAL A 203 0.73 -10.62 0.41
N SER A 204 -0.03 -11.54 -0.18
CA SER A 204 -0.24 -11.69 -1.61
C SER A 204 1.01 -11.80 -2.51
N TYR A 205 1.88 -12.77 -2.25
CA TYR A 205 2.74 -13.30 -3.32
C TYR A 205 1.93 -14.06 -4.39
N THR A 206 0.66 -14.38 -4.11
CA THR A 206 -0.19 -15.17 -5.01
C THR A 206 -0.60 -14.42 -6.27
N HIS A 207 -0.64 -13.09 -6.26
CA HIS A 207 -0.97 -12.32 -7.47
C HIS A 207 0.21 -12.15 -8.44
N LEU A 208 1.45 -12.33 -7.99
CA LEU A 208 2.63 -12.22 -8.87
C LEU A 208 3.02 -13.54 -9.53
N ARG A 209 2.64 -14.70 -8.95
CA ARG A 209 2.95 -16.03 -9.51
C ARG A 209 1.95 -16.52 -10.57
N ALA A 210 0.83 -15.88 -10.71
CA ALA A 210 -0.18 -16.26 -11.71
C ALA A 210 0.07 -15.66 -13.10
N HIS A 211 1.23 -15.02 -13.32
CA HIS A 211 1.53 -14.28 -14.54
C HIS A 211 2.98 -14.48 -15.06
N GLU A 212 3.67 -15.56 -14.64
CA GLU A 212 4.85 -16.08 -15.37
C GLU A 212 4.45 -17.08 -16.45
#